data_062066c43da0e40bcb9ea9817d0be657
#
_entry.id   062066c43da0e40bcb9ea9817d0be657
#
_cell.length_a   1.000
_cell.length_b   1.000
_cell.length_c   1.000
_cell.angle_alpha   90.00
_cell.angle_beta   90.00
_cell.angle_gamma   90.00
#
_symmetry.space_group_name_H-M   'P 1'
#
loop_
_entity.id
_entity.type
_entity.pdbx_description
1 polymer ?
#
loop_
_entity_poly.entity_id
_entity_poly.type
_entity_poly.pdbx_seq_one_letter_code
_entity_poly.pdbx_strand_id
1 'polypeptide(L)'
;MDLLVTTNGIAEWGVRRFRCALGRSGIVVEKREGDGATPAGTLSLSRVLCRLDRIVQPDTELVLAALQPDDGWCDAPEAANYNQQVRLPHGASCEALWRVDRVYDLIVVTDFNVAPVVPHAGSAIFLHVARPGYAPTEGCIAFALDDLRLIVSEWRQADRVRVAAD
;
A
#
# COMPACT_ATOMS: atom_id res chain seq x y z
N MET A 1 0.72 13.44 13.02
CA MET A 1 -0.78 13.35 13.03
C MET A 1 -1.14 12.00 12.41
N ASP A 2 -2.14 11.27 12.91
CA ASP A 2 -2.45 9.94 12.39
C ASP A 2 -3.53 9.99 11.31
N LEU A 3 -3.37 9.18 10.27
CA LEU A 3 -4.38 8.90 9.24
C LEU A 3 -5.22 7.72 9.74
N LEU A 4 -6.43 7.99 10.24
CA LEU A 4 -7.33 6.97 10.76
C LEU A 4 -8.19 6.40 9.64
N VAL A 5 -8.00 5.11 9.35
CA VAL A 5 -8.77 4.34 8.35
C VAL A 5 -9.82 3.49 9.05
N THR A 6 -11.07 3.64 8.64
CA THR A 6 -12.22 2.98 9.24
C THR A 6 -12.90 2.00 8.29
N THR A 7 -13.67 1.06 8.84
CA THR A 7 -14.33 -0.05 8.10
C THR A 7 -15.32 0.43 7.03
N ASN A 8 -15.81 1.67 7.13
CA ASN A 8 -16.73 2.26 6.15
C ASN A 8 -16.03 2.84 4.90
N GLY A 9 -14.71 2.64 4.75
CA GLY A 9 -13.95 3.14 3.60
C GLY A 9 -13.70 4.65 3.64
N ILE A 10 -13.60 5.22 4.84
CA ILE A 10 -13.21 6.60 5.07
C ILE A 10 -11.87 6.62 5.83
N ALA A 11 -11.00 7.50 5.40
CA ALA A 11 -9.76 7.83 6.11
C ALA A 11 -9.86 9.29 6.61
N GLU A 12 -9.59 9.50 7.89
CA GLU A 12 -9.64 10.81 8.54
C GLU A 12 -8.21 11.27 8.90
N TRP A 13 -7.86 12.50 8.55
CA TRP A 13 -6.56 13.09 8.84
C TRP A 13 -6.72 14.55 9.29
N GLY A 14 -6.71 14.75 10.57
CA GLY A 14 -7.09 16.02 11.18
C GLY A 14 -8.55 16.36 10.86
N VAL A 15 -8.77 17.46 10.17
CA VAL A 15 -10.11 17.89 9.73
C VAL A 15 -10.50 17.37 8.35
N ARG A 16 -9.60 16.69 7.66
CA ARG A 16 -9.82 16.17 6.31
C ARG A 16 -10.38 14.76 6.36
N ARG A 17 -11.20 14.46 5.37
CA ARG A 17 -11.76 13.12 5.16
C ARG A 17 -11.56 12.72 3.72
N PHE A 18 -11.03 11.51 3.53
CA PHE A 18 -10.77 10.91 2.23
C PHE A 18 -11.60 9.63 2.09
N ARG A 19 -12.16 9.41 0.92
CA ARG A 19 -12.71 8.11 0.56
C ARG A 19 -11.55 7.16 0.24
N CYS A 20 -11.62 5.91 0.71
CA CYS A 20 -10.67 4.88 0.35
C CYS A 20 -11.35 3.54 0.05
N ALA A 21 -10.69 2.73 -0.78
CA ALA A 21 -11.05 1.33 -0.95
C ALA A 21 -10.19 0.48 -0.02
N LEU A 22 -10.77 -0.58 0.50
CA LEU A 22 -10.16 -1.55 1.39
C LEU A 22 -10.17 -2.93 0.76
N GLY A 23 -9.51 -3.89 1.40
CA GLY A 23 -9.55 -5.29 1.02
C GLY A 23 -10.98 -5.81 0.89
N ARG A 24 -11.24 -6.67 -0.12
CA ARG A 24 -12.56 -7.24 -0.39
C ARG A 24 -13.17 -8.00 0.80
N SER A 25 -12.33 -8.47 1.72
CA SER A 25 -12.73 -9.16 2.95
C SER A 25 -12.81 -8.23 4.18
N GLY A 26 -12.74 -6.89 3.97
CA GLY A 26 -12.79 -5.90 5.04
C GLY A 26 -11.48 -5.77 5.82
N ILE A 27 -11.57 -5.34 7.08
CA ILE A 27 -10.44 -5.17 7.98
C ILE A 27 -10.39 -6.36 8.94
N VAL A 28 -9.20 -6.94 9.15
CA VAL A 28 -8.99 -8.09 10.05
C VAL A 28 -7.83 -7.85 11.01
N VAL A 29 -7.92 -8.39 12.21
CA VAL A 29 -6.84 -8.35 13.20
C VAL A 29 -5.77 -9.38 12.86
N GLU A 30 -6.20 -10.59 12.50
CA GLU A 30 -5.30 -11.69 12.12
C GLU A 30 -5.19 -11.81 10.60
N LYS A 31 -4.29 -11.04 10.02
CA LYS A 31 -3.99 -11.03 8.59
C LYS A 31 -3.30 -12.33 8.16
N ARG A 32 -3.70 -12.84 6.98
CA ARG A 32 -3.04 -13.98 6.31
C ARG A 32 -2.81 -13.68 4.84
N GLU A 33 -1.78 -14.30 4.25
CA GLU A 33 -1.54 -14.21 2.81
C GLU A 33 -2.76 -14.71 2.03
N GLY A 34 -3.18 -13.94 1.02
CA GLY A 34 -4.27 -14.31 0.12
C GLY A 34 -5.68 -14.18 0.70
N ASP A 35 -5.88 -13.67 1.93
CA ASP A 35 -7.22 -13.52 2.53
C ASP A 35 -8.04 -12.36 1.96
N GLY A 36 -7.43 -11.47 1.19
CA GLY A 36 -8.09 -10.30 0.60
C GLY A 36 -8.51 -9.24 1.63
N ALA A 37 -7.95 -9.27 2.84
CA ALA A 37 -8.30 -8.34 3.91
C ALA A 37 -7.22 -7.29 4.14
N THR A 38 -7.63 -6.10 4.59
CA THR A 38 -6.74 -5.05 5.09
C THR A 38 -6.38 -5.33 6.56
N PRO A 39 -5.10 -5.34 6.93
CA PRO A 39 -4.71 -5.59 8.32
C PRO A 39 -5.11 -4.42 9.22
N ALA A 40 -5.72 -4.71 10.36
CA ALA A 40 -5.89 -3.75 11.45
C ALA A 40 -4.56 -3.47 12.13
N GLY A 41 -4.40 -2.28 12.67
CA GLY A 41 -3.22 -1.92 13.45
C GLY A 41 -2.64 -0.57 13.05
N THR A 42 -1.40 -0.34 13.45
CA THR A 42 -0.66 0.88 13.20
C THR A 42 0.46 0.60 12.22
N LEU A 43 0.50 1.34 11.12
CA LEU A 43 1.49 1.22 10.05
C LEU A 43 2.28 2.52 9.91
N SER A 44 3.56 2.40 9.59
CA SER A 44 4.39 3.51 9.12
C SER A 44 4.51 3.48 7.60
N LEU A 45 4.66 4.64 6.99
CA LEU A 45 5.01 4.71 5.58
C LEU A 45 6.53 4.74 5.44
N SER A 46 7.09 3.90 4.57
CA SER A 46 8.53 3.72 4.44
C SER A 46 9.13 4.42 3.22
N ARG A 47 8.49 4.28 2.07
CA ARG A 47 8.95 4.87 0.81
C ARG A 47 7.84 4.98 -0.22
N VAL A 48 8.10 5.75 -1.26
CA VAL A 48 7.21 5.96 -2.41
C VAL A 48 7.82 5.34 -3.66
N LEU A 49 7.02 4.59 -4.42
CA LEU A 49 7.35 4.13 -5.76
C LEU A 49 6.41 4.81 -6.75
N CYS A 50 6.95 5.33 -7.85
CA CYS A 50 6.20 6.24 -8.71
C CYS A 50 6.46 5.96 -10.20
N ARG A 51 5.39 5.93 -11.02
CA ARG A 51 5.42 5.89 -12.48
C ARG A 51 5.69 7.29 -13.04
N LEU A 52 6.98 7.69 -13.02
CA LEU A 52 7.40 9.02 -13.49
C LEU A 52 7.17 9.25 -14.99
N ASP A 53 6.90 8.18 -15.74
CA ASP A 53 6.46 8.23 -17.14
C ASP A 53 4.97 8.60 -17.28
N ARG A 54 4.19 8.57 -16.20
CA ARG A 54 2.75 8.80 -16.20
C ARG A 54 2.26 9.94 -15.33
N ILE A 55 2.93 10.16 -14.20
CA ILE A 55 2.56 11.21 -13.24
C ILE A 55 3.77 12.05 -12.85
N VAL A 56 3.50 13.31 -12.53
CA VAL A 56 4.53 14.20 -11.97
C VAL A 56 4.93 13.70 -10.59
N GLN A 57 6.24 13.69 -10.34
CA GLN A 57 6.78 13.31 -9.04
C GLN A 57 6.12 14.09 -7.91
N PRO A 58 5.55 13.41 -6.89
CA PRO A 58 5.04 14.11 -5.71
C PRO A 58 6.18 14.75 -4.92
N ASP A 59 5.93 15.91 -4.36
CA ASP A 59 6.80 16.50 -3.34
C ASP A 59 6.58 15.74 -2.03
N THR A 60 7.65 15.18 -1.43
CA THR A 60 7.53 14.35 -0.23
C THR A 60 8.85 14.23 0.52
N GLU A 61 8.78 14.12 1.85
CA GLU A 61 9.93 13.79 2.69
C GLU A 61 10.28 12.29 2.70
N LEU A 62 9.36 11.44 2.19
CA LEU A 62 9.61 10.01 2.07
C LEU A 62 10.64 9.72 0.95
N VAL A 63 11.44 8.68 1.15
CA VAL A 63 12.33 8.20 0.08
C VAL A 63 11.49 7.82 -1.14
N LEU A 64 11.79 8.42 -2.29
CA LEU A 64 11.08 8.19 -3.54
C LEU A 64 11.97 7.53 -4.57
N ALA A 65 11.44 6.51 -5.24
CA ALA A 65 12.08 5.86 -6.37
C ALA A 65 11.12 5.73 -7.57
N ALA A 66 11.68 5.86 -8.78
CA ALA A 66 10.94 5.58 -10.00
C ALA A 66 10.72 4.06 -10.13
N LEU A 67 9.48 3.65 -10.41
CA LEU A 67 9.18 2.27 -10.82
C LEU A 67 9.84 1.94 -12.15
N GLN A 68 10.33 0.72 -12.27
CA GLN A 68 10.92 0.17 -13.48
C GLN A 68 10.03 -0.95 -14.06
N PRO A 69 10.13 -1.24 -15.37
CA PRO A 69 9.31 -2.27 -16.02
C PRO A 69 9.44 -3.67 -15.42
N ASP A 70 10.59 -3.96 -14.81
CA ASP A 70 10.91 -5.25 -14.18
C ASP A 70 10.73 -5.25 -12.65
N ASP A 71 10.12 -4.23 -12.07
CA ASP A 71 9.82 -4.21 -10.63
C ASP A 71 8.68 -5.18 -10.30
N GLY A 72 8.91 -6.01 -9.29
CA GLY A 72 7.95 -6.92 -8.71
C GLY A 72 7.98 -6.90 -7.18
N TRP A 73 7.01 -7.56 -6.57
CA TRP A 73 6.94 -7.76 -5.12
C TRP A 73 6.69 -9.22 -4.84
N CYS A 74 7.57 -9.86 -4.10
CA CYS A 74 7.47 -11.29 -3.81
C CYS A 74 6.34 -11.55 -2.80
N ASP A 75 5.37 -12.36 -3.22
CA ASP A 75 4.21 -12.78 -2.44
C ASP A 75 4.20 -14.28 -2.11
N ALA A 76 5.30 -14.97 -2.39
CA ALA A 76 5.48 -16.39 -2.07
C ALA A 76 5.96 -16.57 -0.63
N PRO A 77 5.13 -17.10 0.29
CA PRO A 77 5.46 -17.17 1.72
C PRO A 77 6.71 -17.97 2.06
N GLU A 78 7.07 -18.95 1.22
CA GLU A 78 8.23 -19.83 1.41
C GLU A 78 9.53 -19.26 0.81
N ALA A 79 9.46 -18.15 0.09
CA ALA A 79 10.63 -17.55 -0.53
C ALA A 79 11.44 -16.72 0.48
N ALA A 80 12.76 -16.74 0.34
CA ALA A 80 13.66 -15.99 1.22
C ALA A 80 13.43 -14.46 1.16
N ASN A 81 12.90 -13.98 0.05
CA ASN A 81 12.56 -12.57 -0.17
C ASN A 81 11.04 -12.31 -0.14
N TYR A 82 10.28 -13.15 0.58
CA TYR A 82 8.88 -12.91 0.84
C TYR A 82 8.64 -11.50 1.39
N ASN A 83 7.62 -10.82 0.88
CA ASN A 83 7.26 -9.45 1.21
C ASN A 83 8.37 -8.41 0.95
N GLN A 84 9.14 -8.61 -0.12
CA GLN A 84 10.18 -7.69 -0.56
C GLN A 84 10.04 -7.34 -2.04
N GLN A 85 10.53 -6.16 -2.41
CA GLN A 85 10.67 -5.78 -3.80
C GLN A 85 11.76 -6.61 -4.47
N VAL A 86 11.47 -7.11 -5.66
CA VAL A 86 12.35 -7.98 -6.46
C VAL A 86 12.39 -7.50 -7.91
N ARG A 87 13.32 -8.05 -8.69
CA ARG A 87 13.33 -7.89 -10.14
C ARG A 87 12.69 -9.09 -10.82
N LEU A 88 11.91 -8.82 -11.86
CA LEU A 88 11.27 -9.83 -12.68
C LEU A 88 12.11 -10.11 -13.95
N PRO A 89 12.13 -11.36 -14.48
CA PRO A 89 11.46 -12.53 -13.95
C PRO A 89 12.10 -13.04 -12.65
N HIS A 90 11.29 -13.56 -11.72
CA HIS A 90 11.70 -14.09 -10.43
C HIS A 90 11.34 -15.57 -10.29
N GLY A 91 12.15 -16.33 -9.53
CA GLY A 91 11.96 -17.79 -9.38
C GLY A 91 10.76 -18.19 -8.51
N ALA A 92 10.19 -17.26 -7.75
CA ALA A 92 9.00 -17.47 -6.93
C ALA A 92 7.84 -16.58 -7.41
N SER A 93 6.63 -16.81 -6.89
CA SER A 93 5.46 -15.97 -7.18
C SER A 93 5.73 -14.52 -6.78
N CYS A 94 5.39 -13.60 -7.68
CA CYS A 94 5.56 -12.17 -7.46
C CYS A 94 4.46 -11.40 -8.16
N GLU A 95 4.01 -10.33 -7.53
CA GLU A 95 3.15 -9.34 -8.15
C GLU A 95 3.99 -8.38 -9.01
N ALA A 96 3.58 -8.16 -10.27
CA ALA A 96 4.21 -7.16 -11.12
C ALA A 96 3.75 -5.75 -10.70
N LEU A 97 4.70 -4.85 -10.44
CA LEU A 97 4.39 -3.47 -10.04
C LEU A 97 4.22 -2.53 -11.25
N TRP A 98 4.79 -2.88 -12.41
CA TRP A 98 4.63 -2.12 -13.64
C TRP A 98 3.36 -2.57 -14.37
N ARG A 99 2.26 -1.87 -14.12
CA ARG A 99 0.92 -2.27 -14.58
C ARG A 99 0.45 -1.43 -15.77
N VAL A 100 -0.45 -2.02 -16.56
CA VAL A 100 -1.15 -1.30 -17.65
C VAL A 100 -2.23 -0.37 -17.09
N ASP A 101 -2.95 -0.83 -16.04
CA ASP A 101 -3.90 0.02 -15.31
C ASP A 101 -3.14 1.07 -14.45
N ARG A 102 -3.88 2.01 -13.87
CA ARG A 102 -3.31 3.13 -13.13
C ARG A 102 -3.12 2.88 -11.63
N VAL A 103 -3.44 1.68 -11.18
CA VAL A 103 -3.50 1.33 -9.74
C VAL A 103 -2.17 1.58 -9.04
N TYR A 104 -1.05 1.32 -9.73
CA TYR A 104 0.31 1.48 -9.22
C TYR A 104 1.06 2.66 -9.85
N ASP A 105 0.34 3.66 -10.38
CA ASP A 105 1.00 4.90 -10.80
C ASP A 105 1.68 5.61 -9.62
N LEU A 106 1.12 5.43 -8.41
CA LEU A 106 1.72 5.84 -7.14
C LEU A 106 1.49 4.75 -6.10
N ILE A 107 2.58 4.25 -5.52
CA ILE A 107 2.58 3.27 -4.42
C ILE A 107 3.28 3.89 -3.22
N VAL A 108 2.69 3.75 -2.04
CA VAL A 108 3.35 4.05 -0.77
C VAL A 108 3.49 2.75 0.01
N VAL A 109 4.72 2.33 0.20
CA VAL A 109 5.05 1.08 0.88
C VAL A 109 4.92 1.29 2.38
N THR A 110 4.23 0.37 3.06
CA THR A 110 4.12 0.36 4.52
C THR A 110 5.17 -0.56 5.16
N ASP A 111 5.29 -0.48 6.47
CA ASP A 111 6.14 -1.37 7.27
C ASP A 111 5.43 -2.68 7.69
N PHE A 112 4.26 -2.98 7.10
CA PHE A 112 3.52 -4.19 7.42
C PHE A 112 4.34 -5.44 7.12
N ASN A 113 4.48 -6.31 8.13
CA ASN A 113 5.19 -7.59 8.04
C ASN A 113 6.60 -7.49 7.43
N VAL A 114 7.38 -6.48 7.85
CA VAL A 114 8.73 -6.22 7.31
C VAL A 114 9.83 -6.61 8.30
N ALA A 115 9.66 -6.34 9.59
CA ALA A 115 10.72 -6.55 10.58
C ALA A 115 10.17 -7.05 11.94
N PRO A 116 10.22 -8.35 12.20
CA PRO A 116 10.65 -9.42 11.29
C PRO A 116 9.56 -9.80 10.27
N VAL A 117 9.97 -10.31 9.11
CA VAL A 117 9.03 -10.91 8.16
C VAL A 117 8.56 -12.25 8.70
N VAL A 118 7.24 -12.42 8.80
CA VAL A 118 6.59 -13.67 9.22
C VAL A 118 5.96 -14.32 8.00
N PRO A 119 6.38 -15.54 7.59
CA PRO A 119 5.76 -16.26 6.49
C PRO A 119 4.25 -16.40 6.67
N HIS A 120 3.49 -16.33 5.59
CA HIS A 120 2.02 -16.43 5.54
C HIS A 120 1.25 -15.31 6.27
N ALA A 121 1.90 -14.34 6.90
CA ALA A 121 1.23 -13.25 7.61
C ALA A 121 0.73 -12.11 6.70
N GLY A 122 0.96 -12.22 5.40
CA GLY A 122 0.56 -11.26 4.39
C GLY A 122 1.73 -10.44 3.84
N SER A 123 1.56 -9.98 2.60
CA SER A 123 2.56 -9.21 1.85
C SER A 123 1.92 -8.06 1.08
N ALA A 124 2.74 -7.15 0.57
CA ALA A 124 2.33 -6.07 -0.33
C ALA A 124 1.16 -5.23 0.19
N ILE A 125 1.18 -4.83 1.46
CA ILE A 125 0.20 -3.90 2.02
C ILE A 125 0.69 -2.48 1.74
N PHE A 126 0.10 -1.87 0.72
CA PHE A 126 0.44 -0.54 0.24
C PHE A 126 -0.72 0.45 0.40
N LEU A 127 -0.40 1.75 0.34
CA LEU A 127 -1.36 2.74 -0.12
C LEU A 127 -1.13 2.92 -1.62
N HIS A 128 -2.19 2.92 -2.44
CA HIS A 128 -2.07 3.06 -3.90
C HIS A 128 -3.28 3.78 -4.51
N VAL A 129 -3.28 3.96 -5.84
CA VAL A 129 -4.37 4.64 -6.54
C VAL A 129 -5.60 3.73 -6.64
N ALA A 130 -6.76 4.24 -6.27
CA ALA A 130 -8.02 3.50 -6.32
C ALA A 130 -8.45 3.20 -7.77
N ARG A 131 -9.06 2.03 -7.96
CA ARG A 131 -9.79 1.73 -9.19
C ARG A 131 -11.03 2.61 -9.33
N PRO A 132 -11.54 2.81 -10.54
CA PRO A 132 -12.82 3.50 -10.74
C PRO A 132 -13.90 2.95 -9.81
N GLY A 133 -14.69 3.85 -9.21
CA GLY A 133 -15.73 3.47 -8.26
C GLY A 133 -15.24 2.98 -6.90
N TYR A 134 -13.93 2.99 -6.64
CA TYR A 134 -13.32 2.44 -5.42
C TYR A 134 -13.60 0.94 -5.25
N ALA A 135 -13.46 0.19 -6.34
CA ALA A 135 -13.56 -1.27 -6.28
C ALA A 135 -12.59 -1.83 -5.23
N PRO A 136 -12.98 -2.87 -4.48
CA PRO A 136 -12.17 -3.44 -3.41
C PRO A 136 -10.78 -3.89 -3.88
N THR A 137 -9.83 -3.88 -2.95
CA THR A 137 -8.45 -4.36 -3.14
C THR A 137 -8.28 -5.78 -2.62
N GLU A 138 -7.08 -6.33 -2.75
CA GLU A 138 -6.68 -7.60 -2.12
C GLU A 138 -6.07 -7.42 -0.72
N GLY A 139 -6.20 -6.20 -0.13
CA GLY A 139 -5.73 -5.88 1.22
C GLY A 139 -5.11 -4.51 1.37
N CYS A 140 -4.70 -3.88 0.29
CA CYS A 140 -4.18 -2.52 0.25
C CYS A 140 -5.26 -1.48 0.61
N ILE A 141 -4.83 -0.26 0.88
CA ILE A 141 -5.70 0.90 1.09
C ILE A 141 -5.55 1.80 -0.14
N ALA A 142 -6.63 2.00 -0.91
CA ALA A 142 -6.54 2.73 -2.15
C ALA A 142 -7.31 4.06 -2.10
N PHE A 143 -6.68 5.12 -2.60
CA PHE A 143 -7.20 6.50 -2.61
C PHE A 143 -7.30 7.05 -4.04
N ALA A 144 -8.09 8.09 -4.24
CA ALA A 144 -7.95 8.90 -5.44
C ALA A 144 -6.51 9.40 -5.57
N LEU A 145 -5.99 9.55 -6.80
CA LEU A 145 -4.60 9.95 -7.02
C LEU A 145 -4.27 11.28 -6.33
N ASP A 146 -5.16 12.27 -6.44
CA ASP A 146 -4.93 13.60 -5.85
C ASP A 146 -4.93 13.55 -4.31
N ASP A 147 -5.82 12.74 -3.71
CA ASP A 147 -5.86 12.51 -2.26
C ASP A 147 -4.57 11.82 -1.79
N LEU A 148 -4.12 10.79 -2.50
CA LEU A 148 -2.88 10.09 -2.16
C LEU A 148 -1.65 11.00 -2.30
N ARG A 149 -1.61 11.84 -3.34
CA ARG A 149 -0.55 12.85 -3.51
C ARG A 149 -0.53 13.84 -2.36
N LEU A 150 -1.69 14.32 -1.92
CA LEU A 150 -1.80 15.23 -0.79
C LEU A 150 -1.30 14.57 0.51
N ILE A 151 -1.74 13.33 0.78
CA ILE A 151 -1.28 12.55 1.94
C ILE A 151 0.25 12.44 1.92
N VAL A 152 0.83 12.02 0.78
CA VAL A 152 2.27 11.82 0.63
C VAL A 152 3.05 13.13 0.80
N SER A 153 2.53 14.25 0.27
CA SER A 153 3.22 15.54 0.32
C SER A 153 3.25 16.17 1.72
N GLU A 154 2.24 15.91 2.53
CA GLU A 154 2.16 16.44 3.89
C GLU A 154 2.62 15.44 4.97
N TRP A 155 2.94 14.19 4.58
CA TRP A 155 3.36 13.13 5.51
C TRP A 155 4.66 13.49 6.23
N ARG A 156 4.69 13.25 7.53
CA ARG A 156 5.88 13.44 8.38
C ARG A 156 6.27 12.10 9.01
N GLN A 157 7.54 11.96 9.35
CA GLN A 157 8.10 10.72 9.91
C GLN A 157 7.38 10.26 11.19
N ALA A 158 6.82 11.17 11.95
CA ALA A 158 6.07 10.87 13.17
C ALA A 158 4.63 10.40 12.92
N ASP A 159 4.11 10.57 11.70
CA ASP A 159 2.73 10.21 11.37
C ASP A 159 2.57 8.70 11.24
N ARG A 160 1.35 8.22 11.46
CA ARG A 160 1.00 6.79 11.36
C ARG A 160 -0.32 6.62 10.62
N VAL A 161 -0.43 5.50 9.90
CA VAL A 161 -1.73 5.00 9.42
C VAL A 161 -2.29 4.09 10.50
N ARG A 162 -3.44 4.45 11.05
CA ARG A 162 -4.16 3.61 12.00
C ARG A 162 -5.36 2.99 11.31
N VAL A 163 -5.35 1.68 11.19
CA VAL A 163 -6.44 0.91 10.60
C VAL A 163 -7.27 0.33 11.75
N ALA A 164 -8.46 0.87 11.95
CA ALA A 164 -9.34 0.45 13.03
C ALA A 164 -10.19 -0.75 12.58
N ALA A 165 -10.11 -1.86 13.33
CA ALA A 165 -11.16 -2.88 13.33
C ALA A 165 -12.32 -2.39 14.22
N ASP A 166 -13.56 -2.69 13.83
CA ASP A 166 -14.76 -2.42 14.64
C ASP A 166 -14.75 -3.22 15.96
#